data_aa3b5a0d272cb5016f35dbad8d27decb
#
_entry.id   aa3b5a0d272cb5016f35dbad8d27decb
#
_cell.length_a   1.000
_cell.length_b   1.000
_cell.length_c   1.000
_cell.angle_alpha   90.00
_cell.angle_beta   90.00
_cell.angle_gamma   90.00
#
_symmetry.space_group_name_H-M   'P 1'
#
loop_
_entity.id
_entity.type
_entity.pdbx_description
1 polymer ?
#
loop_
_entity_poly.entity_id
_entity_poly.type
_entity_poly.pdbx_seq_one_letter_code
_entity_poly.pdbx_strand_id
1 'polypeptide(L)'
;MTKEYKHKTVFGFFNAHRDRWIKGAYSKGVEINGKDVSCFCLAGKLKHIYQAEEDQERAMRKLADAIEELHPKIYKKILDKYLKNSIKDLHPTSYKHIIRNNTTSSAVVVNFNDHPSRTIREIIEVAQYAEV
;
A
#
# COMPACT_ATOMS: atom_id res chain seq x y z
N MET A 1 -15.72 10.37 -18.91
CA MET A 1 -15.18 10.73 -17.60
C MET A 1 -15.48 9.64 -16.58
N THR A 2 -14.47 9.03 -16.04
CA THR A 2 -14.67 7.93 -15.11
C THR A 2 -14.93 8.48 -13.70
N LYS A 3 -15.82 7.80 -12.97
CA LYS A 3 -16.17 8.18 -11.60
C LYS A 3 -14.97 8.16 -10.63
N GLU A 4 -13.86 7.59 -11.06
CA GLU A 4 -12.63 7.48 -10.27
C GLU A 4 -12.08 8.84 -9.84
N TYR A 5 -12.21 9.85 -10.69
CA TYR A 5 -11.71 11.20 -10.38
C TYR A 5 -12.45 11.88 -9.23
N LYS A 6 -13.56 11.32 -8.79
CA LYS A 6 -14.31 11.85 -7.64
C LYS A 6 -13.74 11.40 -6.31
N HIS A 7 -12.91 10.35 -6.31
CA HIS A 7 -12.32 9.81 -5.08
C HIS A 7 -11.01 10.51 -4.79
N LYS A 8 -10.96 11.23 -3.69
CA LYS A 8 -9.76 11.96 -3.24
C LYS A 8 -8.89 11.13 -2.31
N THR A 9 -9.36 9.94 -1.91
CA THR A 9 -8.65 9.08 -1.00
C THR A 9 -8.63 7.64 -1.53
N VAL A 10 -7.61 6.91 -1.12
CA VAL A 10 -7.48 5.48 -1.42
C VAL A 10 -8.64 4.70 -0.77
N PHE A 11 -8.97 5.04 0.47
CA PHE A 11 -10.09 4.44 1.18
C PHE A 11 -11.39 4.61 0.39
N GLY A 12 -11.69 5.84 -0.04
CA GLY A 12 -12.91 6.13 -0.79
C GLY A 12 -13.02 5.31 -2.07
N PHE A 13 -11.92 5.19 -2.80
CA PHE A 13 -11.89 4.42 -4.04
C PHE A 13 -12.16 2.93 -3.79
N PHE A 14 -11.41 2.29 -2.92
CA PHE A 14 -11.58 0.85 -2.70
C PHE A 14 -12.88 0.51 -1.99
N ASN A 15 -13.36 1.39 -1.12
CA ASN A 15 -14.65 1.18 -0.47
C ASN A 15 -15.81 1.21 -1.48
N ALA A 16 -15.71 2.07 -2.49
CA ALA A 16 -16.70 2.15 -3.57
C ALA A 16 -16.51 1.10 -4.66
N HIS A 17 -15.28 0.67 -4.91
CA HIS A 17 -14.91 -0.20 -6.03
C HIS A 17 -14.04 -1.37 -5.56
N ARG A 18 -14.61 -2.27 -4.77
CA ARG A 18 -13.86 -3.41 -4.19
C ARG A 18 -13.29 -4.37 -5.23
N ASP A 19 -13.92 -4.47 -6.38
CA ASP A 19 -13.49 -5.31 -7.49
C ASP A 19 -12.31 -4.72 -8.29
N ARG A 20 -11.88 -3.52 -7.96
CA ARG A 20 -10.77 -2.83 -8.63
C ARG A 20 -9.43 -3.03 -7.92
N TRP A 21 -9.37 -3.84 -6.90
CA TRP A 21 -8.15 -4.16 -6.16
C TRP A 21 -7.45 -5.38 -6.75
N ILE A 22 -6.12 -5.31 -6.88
CA ILE A 22 -5.30 -6.41 -7.39
C ILE A 22 -4.04 -6.61 -6.55
N LYS A 23 -3.38 -7.75 -6.76
CA LYS A 23 -2.07 -8.08 -6.18
C LYS A 23 -1.04 -8.22 -7.29
N GLY A 24 0.24 -8.01 -6.96
CA GLY A 24 1.35 -8.31 -7.85
C GLY A 24 1.70 -7.22 -8.87
N ALA A 25 0.94 -6.13 -8.93
CA ALA A 25 1.23 -5.02 -9.83
C ALA A 25 0.67 -3.72 -9.25
N TYR A 26 1.28 -2.59 -9.59
CA TYR A 26 0.76 -1.29 -9.18
C TYR A 26 -0.58 -1.00 -9.85
N SER A 27 -0.68 -1.31 -11.14
CA SER A 27 -1.92 -1.18 -11.88
C SER A 27 -1.97 -2.22 -12.99
N LYS A 28 -3.19 -2.56 -13.41
CA LYS A 28 -3.41 -3.52 -14.49
C LYS A 28 -4.77 -3.25 -15.13
N GLY A 29 -4.83 -3.33 -16.46
CA GLY A 29 -6.09 -3.32 -17.17
C GLY A 29 -6.80 -4.66 -17.00
N VAL A 30 -8.07 -4.61 -16.61
CA VAL A 30 -8.89 -5.81 -16.39
C VAL A 30 -10.26 -5.57 -17.02
N GLU A 31 -10.83 -6.61 -17.62
CA GLU A 31 -12.18 -6.54 -18.13
C GLU A 31 -13.16 -6.91 -17.00
N ILE A 32 -14.06 -5.98 -16.69
CA ILE A 32 -15.11 -6.20 -15.68
C ILE A 32 -16.45 -5.83 -16.33
N ASN A 33 -17.36 -6.79 -16.39
CA ASN A 33 -18.69 -6.63 -17.01
C ASN A 33 -18.61 -6.09 -18.44
N GLY A 34 -17.64 -6.60 -19.22
CA GLY A 34 -17.47 -6.21 -20.62
C GLY A 34 -16.78 -4.88 -20.85
N LYS A 35 -16.27 -4.24 -19.79
CA LYS A 35 -15.56 -2.98 -19.89
C LYS A 35 -14.12 -3.10 -19.40
N ASP A 36 -13.22 -2.48 -20.14
CA ASP A 36 -11.82 -2.39 -19.73
C ASP A 36 -11.68 -1.31 -18.64
N VAL A 37 -11.24 -1.72 -17.45
CA VAL A 37 -11.03 -0.80 -16.32
C VAL A 37 -9.64 -1.01 -15.75
N SER A 38 -9.09 0.02 -15.14
CA SER A 38 -7.82 -0.06 -14.44
C SER A 38 -8.06 -0.52 -13.00
N CYS A 39 -7.35 -1.57 -12.60
CA CYS A 39 -7.32 -2.05 -11.22
C CYS A 39 -5.97 -1.70 -10.61
N PHE A 40 -5.92 -1.59 -9.29
CA PHE A 40 -4.75 -1.08 -8.58
C PHE A 40 -4.48 -1.91 -7.33
N CYS A 41 -3.20 -2.03 -6.95
CA CYS A 41 -2.85 -2.39 -5.59
C CYS A 41 -2.95 -1.14 -4.70
N LEU A 42 -2.80 -1.32 -3.41
CA LEU A 42 -2.87 -0.23 -2.44
C LEU A 42 -1.87 0.89 -2.77
N ALA A 43 -0.60 0.55 -3.00
CA ALA A 43 0.43 1.52 -3.34
C ALA A 43 0.19 2.18 -4.70
N GLY A 44 -0.28 1.41 -5.68
CA GLY A 44 -0.56 1.94 -7.03
C GLY A 44 -1.67 2.97 -7.03
N LYS A 45 -2.76 2.71 -6.30
CA LYS A 45 -3.86 3.68 -6.21
C LYS A 45 -3.44 4.93 -5.46
N LEU A 46 -2.62 4.78 -4.42
CA LEU A 46 -2.06 5.90 -3.69
C LEU A 46 -1.28 6.82 -4.62
N LYS A 47 -0.39 6.26 -5.45
CA LYS A 47 0.39 7.04 -6.42
C LYS A 47 -0.48 7.70 -7.49
N HIS A 48 -1.58 7.08 -7.83
CA HIS A 48 -2.53 7.63 -8.79
C HIS A 48 -3.29 8.83 -8.22
N ILE A 49 -3.67 8.77 -6.95
CA ILE A 49 -4.42 9.86 -6.27
C ILE A 49 -3.49 11.00 -5.88
N TYR A 50 -2.37 10.69 -5.24
CA TYR A 50 -1.41 11.68 -4.75
C TYR A 50 -0.30 11.84 -5.79
N GLN A 51 -0.40 12.87 -6.62
CA GLN A 51 0.53 13.04 -7.75
C GLN A 51 1.85 13.68 -7.36
N ALA A 52 1.85 14.55 -6.34
CA ALA A 52 3.08 15.14 -5.84
C ALA A 52 3.88 14.11 -5.04
N GLU A 53 5.19 14.01 -5.30
CA GLU A 53 6.06 13.03 -4.64
C GLU A 53 6.03 13.12 -3.12
N GLU A 54 6.03 14.34 -2.57
CA GLU A 54 5.95 14.57 -1.12
C GLU A 54 4.66 14.01 -0.52
N ASP A 55 3.55 14.18 -1.21
CA ASP A 55 2.25 13.68 -0.77
C ASP A 55 2.20 12.17 -0.84
N GLN A 56 2.79 11.57 -1.89
CA GLN A 56 2.90 10.11 -2.02
C GLN A 56 3.71 9.53 -0.87
N GLU A 57 4.85 10.12 -0.54
CA GLU A 57 5.72 9.66 0.54
C GLU A 57 5.04 9.73 1.90
N ARG A 58 4.33 10.85 2.15
CA ARG A 58 3.60 11.04 3.40
C ARG A 58 2.46 10.02 3.54
N ALA A 59 1.69 9.85 2.48
CA ALA A 59 0.58 8.89 2.46
C ALA A 59 1.08 7.45 2.62
N MET A 60 2.21 7.12 1.98
CA MET A 60 2.81 5.79 2.08
C MET A 60 3.27 5.48 3.51
N ARG A 61 3.86 6.46 4.20
CA ARG A 61 4.25 6.30 5.60
C ARG A 61 3.04 6.12 6.50
N LYS A 62 1.97 6.86 6.26
CA LYS A 62 0.72 6.69 7.01
C LYS A 62 0.15 5.29 6.84
N LEU A 63 0.19 4.74 5.64
CA LEU A 63 -0.24 3.37 5.39
C LEU A 63 0.65 2.36 6.12
N ALA A 64 1.97 2.53 6.05
CA ALA A 64 2.90 1.64 6.74
C ALA A 64 2.67 1.69 8.26
N ASP A 65 2.46 2.87 8.82
CA ASP A 65 2.17 3.05 10.25
C ASP A 65 0.83 2.38 10.63
N ALA A 66 -0.18 2.49 9.77
CA ALA A 66 -1.47 1.83 9.99
C ALA A 66 -1.33 0.31 9.97
N ILE A 67 -0.51 -0.22 9.06
CA ILE A 67 -0.23 -1.66 9.02
C ILE A 67 0.45 -2.11 10.31
N GLU A 68 1.42 -1.34 10.80
CA GLU A 68 2.07 -1.64 12.06
C GLU A 68 1.08 -1.67 13.23
N GLU A 69 0.18 -0.70 13.28
CA GLU A 69 -0.80 -0.56 14.35
C GLU A 69 -1.86 -1.66 14.32
N LEU A 70 -2.42 -1.93 13.14
CA LEU A 70 -3.53 -2.88 12.99
C LEU A 70 -3.07 -4.33 12.83
N HIS A 71 -1.87 -4.54 12.27
CA HIS A 71 -1.33 -5.86 11.99
C HIS A 71 0.14 -5.96 12.40
N PRO A 72 0.45 -5.80 13.71
CA PRO A 72 1.83 -5.71 14.17
C PRO A 72 2.68 -6.95 13.88
N LYS A 73 2.09 -8.14 13.94
CA LYS A 73 2.82 -9.38 13.65
C LYS A 73 3.19 -9.50 12.18
N ILE A 74 2.27 -9.10 11.31
CA ILE A 74 2.48 -9.10 9.86
C ILE A 74 3.52 -8.05 9.49
N TYR A 75 3.40 -6.86 10.04
CA TYR A 75 4.35 -5.77 9.86
C TYR A 75 5.77 -6.22 10.22
N LYS A 76 5.93 -6.85 11.39
CA LYS A 76 7.23 -7.35 11.84
C LYS A 76 7.82 -8.37 10.89
N LYS A 77 7.01 -9.32 10.41
CA LYS A 77 7.47 -10.32 9.45
C LYS A 77 7.93 -9.72 8.14
N ILE A 78 7.19 -8.72 7.64
CA ILE A 78 7.55 -8.02 6.41
C ILE A 78 8.87 -7.27 6.59
N LEU A 79 9.03 -6.54 7.68
CA LEU A 79 10.25 -5.82 7.99
C LEU A 79 11.45 -6.75 8.13
N ASP A 80 11.31 -7.82 8.90
CA ASP A 80 12.39 -8.78 9.12
C ASP A 80 12.87 -9.37 7.80
N LYS A 81 11.94 -9.77 6.94
CA LYS A 81 12.27 -10.31 5.62
C LYS A 81 12.94 -9.28 4.72
N TYR A 82 12.39 -8.08 4.67
CA TYR A 82 12.93 -6.99 3.86
C TYR A 82 14.34 -6.61 4.30
N LEU A 83 14.54 -6.40 5.59
CA LEU A 83 15.82 -5.99 6.13
C LEU A 83 16.86 -7.09 6.03
N LYS A 84 16.47 -8.34 6.25
CA LYS A 84 17.36 -9.49 6.12
C LYS A 84 17.92 -9.64 4.69
N ASN A 85 17.09 -9.36 3.68
CA ASN A 85 17.49 -9.47 2.29
C ASN A 85 18.28 -8.27 1.79
N SER A 86 18.02 -7.07 2.33
CA SER A 86 18.59 -5.83 1.83
C SER A 86 19.79 -5.35 2.63
N ILE A 87 19.94 -5.78 3.90
CA ILE A 87 20.87 -5.13 4.84
C ILE A 87 21.50 -6.18 5.77
N LYS A 88 22.26 -7.10 5.21
CA LYS A 88 22.83 -8.20 6.00
C LYS A 88 23.82 -7.76 7.09
N ASP A 89 24.50 -6.63 6.91
CA ASP A 89 25.67 -6.26 7.74
C ASP A 89 25.59 -4.84 8.32
N LEU A 90 24.38 -4.28 8.46
CA LEU A 90 24.24 -2.94 8.98
C LEU A 90 24.21 -2.87 10.51
N HIS A 91 24.86 -1.85 11.04
CA HIS A 91 24.86 -1.58 12.46
C HIS A 91 23.44 -1.28 12.97
N PRO A 92 23.08 -1.72 14.21
CA PRO A 92 21.72 -1.52 14.75
C PRO A 92 21.21 -0.07 14.74
N THR A 93 22.09 0.91 14.83
CA THR A 93 21.69 2.34 14.78
C THR A 93 21.27 2.77 13.38
N SER A 94 21.90 2.21 12.34
CA SER A 94 21.53 2.47 10.94
C SER A 94 20.20 1.79 10.59
N TYR A 95 19.89 0.71 11.27
CA TYR A 95 18.67 -0.06 11.13
C TYR A 95 17.41 0.77 11.37
N LYS A 96 17.40 1.59 12.43
CA LYS A 96 16.26 2.45 12.76
C LYS A 96 16.00 3.53 11.71
N HIS A 97 17.04 4.02 11.07
CA HIS A 97 16.93 4.99 9.98
C HIS A 97 16.25 4.40 8.75
N ILE A 98 16.63 3.18 8.42
CA ILE A 98 16.14 2.50 7.22
C ILE A 98 14.66 2.12 7.37
N ILE A 99 14.24 1.71 8.56
CA ILE A 99 12.85 1.37 8.86
C ILE A 99 11.92 2.55 8.57
N ARG A 100 12.41 3.78 8.71
CA ARG A 100 11.58 4.99 8.56
C ARG A 100 11.70 5.67 7.21
N ASN A 101 12.50 5.14 6.29
CA ASN A 101 12.61 5.77 5.00
C ASN A 101 11.45 5.39 4.06
N ASN A 102 11.31 6.15 2.99
CA ASN A 102 10.21 5.98 2.04
C ASN A 102 10.24 4.65 1.30
N THR A 103 11.42 4.14 1.00
CA THR A 103 11.60 2.84 0.35
C THR A 103 11.07 1.71 1.22
N THR A 104 11.37 1.76 2.51
CA THR A 104 10.88 0.77 3.47
C THR A 104 9.37 0.83 3.62
N SER A 105 8.81 2.04 3.70
CA SER A 105 7.35 2.22 3.77
C SER A 105 6.66 1.64 2.55
N SER A 106 7.17 1.90 1.35
CA SER A 106 6.65 1.32 0.11
C SER A 106 6.73 -0.20 0.12
N ALA A 107 7.86 -0.76 0.56
CA ALA A 107 8.04 -2.21 0.64
C ALA A 107 7.03 -2.85 1.59
N VAL A 108 6.78 -2.21 2.74
CA VAL A 108 5.78 -2.69 3.70
C VAL A 108 4.39 -2.70 3.08
N VAL A 109 4.00 -1.61 2.44
CA VAL A 109 2.66 -1.49 1.82
C VAL A 109 2.46 -2.50 0.70
N VAL A 110 3.44 -2.64 -0.19
CA VAL A 110 3.37 -3.59 -1.31
C VAL A 110 3.31 -5.04 -0.81
N ASN A 111 4.18 -5.40 0.13
CA ASN A 111 4.20 -6.77 0.66
C ASN A 111 2.94 -7.09 1.46
N PHE A 112 2.40 -6.12 2.19
CA PHE A 112 1.11 -6.29 2.87
C PHE A 112 0.00 -6.57 1.86
N ASN A 113 -0.08 -5.76 0.80
CA ASN A 113 -1.10 -5.90 -0.25
C ASN A 113 -1.02 -7.25 -0.95
N ASP A 114 0.20 -7.71 -1.26
CA ASP A 114 0.42 -8.89 -2.11
C ASP A 114 0.38 -10.21 -1.37
N HIS A 115 0.25 -10.21 -0.05
CA HIS A 115 0.20 -11.44 0.72
C HIS A 115 -0.98 -12.32 0.28
N PRO A 116 -0.76 -13.66 0.09
CA PRO A 116 -1.82 -14.55 -0.40
C PRO A 116 -3.11 -14.54 0.42
N SER A 117 -3.03 -14.36 1.73
CA SER A 117 -4.20 -14.34 2.61
C SER A 117 -4.85 -12.96 2.75
N ARG A 118 -4.30 -11.91 2.08
CA ARG A 118 -4.84 -10.55 2.20
C ARG A 118 -6.20 -10.44 1.53
N THR A 119 -7.13 -9.75 2.20
CA THR A 119 -8.46 -9.49 1.67
C THR A 119 -8.65 -8.00 1.39
N ILE A 120 -9.59 -7.68 0.50
CA ILE A 120 -9.94 -6.28 0.22
C ILE A 120 -10.45 -5.56 1.49
N ARG A 121 -11.10 -6.27 2.36
CA ARG A 121 -11.59 -5.72 3.62
C ARG A 121 -10.44 -5.18 4.48
N GLU A 122 -9.35 -5.94 4.57
CA GLU A 122 -8.15 -5.52 5.31
C GLU A 122 -7.50 -4.30 4.66
N ILE A 123 -7.48 -4.24 3.33
CA ILE A 123 -6.97 -3.10 2.56
C ILE A 123 -7.78 -1.84 2.89
N ILE A 124 -9.09 -1.95 2.89
CA ILE A 124 -9.99 -0.83 3.20
C ILE A 124 -9.79 -0.37 4.65
N GLU A 125 -9.68 -1.29 5.59
CA GLU A 125 -9.45 -0.96 7.00
C GLU A 125 -8.16 -0.17 7.21
N VAL A 126 -7.08 -0.61 6.58
CA VAL A 126 -5.78 0.05 6.69
C VAL A 126 -5.84 1.46 6.08
N ALA A 127 -6.44 1.60 4.91
CA ALA A 127 -6.57 2.90 4.26
C ALA A 127 -7.43 3.86 5.08
N GLN A 128 -8.51 3.36 5.67
CA GLN A 128 -9.39 4.15 6.53
C GLN A 128 -8.66 4.63 7.78
N TYR A 129 -7.94 3.74 8.44
CA TYR A 129 -7.17 4.05 9.64
C TYR A 129 -6.09 5.10 9.34
N ALA A 130 -5.42 4.96 8.21
CA ALA A 130 -4.36 5.87 7.79
C ALA A 130 -4.88 7.23 7.29
N GLU A 131 -6.17 7.34 7.03
CA GLU A 131 -6.81 8.54 6.47
C GLU A 131 -6.21 8.94 5.10
N VAL A 132 -5.94 7.96 4.29
CA VAL A 132 -5.45 8.14 2.92
C VAL A 132 -6.47 7.61 1.91
#